data_ef281f35422645d2fc816f991a8ce03b
#
_entry.id   ef281f35422645d2fc816f991a8ce03b
#
_cell.length_a   1.000
_cell.length_b   1.000
_cell.length_c   1.000
_cell.angle_alpha   90.00
_cell.angle_beta   90.00
_cell.angle_gamma   90.00
#
_symmetry.space_group_name_H-M   'P 1'
#
loop_
_entity.id
_entity.type
_entity.pdbx_description
1 polymer ?
#
loop_
_entity_poly.entity_id
_entity_poly.type
_entity_poly.pdbx_seq_one_letter_code
_entity_poly.pdbx_strand_id
1 'polypeptide(L)'
;MSPTTQGTLVLIVTLLMLVSGIPVAFGLGAIAIAFLVLFQGFDALHVVAETFWSGLDEFTLVAIPMFVMMGAAIGSSPAGKDLYEALDRWLYRLPGGLVISNLGACAIFAALTGSSPACCAAIGKMGIPEMRRRGYPDDVATGSICAGGTLGILIPPSITFILYGIATETSIGRLFIAGVLPGLMLTGLFILWTVFIIWKRGFRSHAIDFRYSWKEKFQSIPKIAPFIFIIVGVMYALYGGVATPSEAAGVGAALCLFLAILIYRLWKVQQIWLILRDTMRESVMILTIIATAVLFGYMLTSLYLTQTLAQAIADLHANKWMLMFLINIFLLVCGFFIPPAAIILMTSPILLPIITAAGFDPVWFGVILTINMEIGLIHPPVGLNIYIVNAIAPDVPLAKVMWGTLPYVVCMMLAIVILCFFPEIATWLPNHLMGVAIGPK
;
A
#
# COMPACT_ATOMS: atom_id res chain seq x y z
N MET A 1 19.15 -28.01 -19.89
CA MET A 1 18.87 -26.65 -20.40
C MET A 1 19.82 -25.69 -19.68
N SER A 2 20.25 -24.59 -20.34
CA SER A 2 21.05 -23.59 -19.63
C SER A 2 20.20 -22.87 -18.57
N PRO A 3 20.78 -22.37 -17.45
CA PRO A 3 20.03 -21.62 -16.44
C PRO A 3 19.30 -20.38 -17.02
N THR A 4 19.90 -19.73 -18.02
CA THR A 4 19.29 -18.61 -18.73
C THR A 4 18.01 -19.00 -19.48
N THR A 5 18.03 -20.16 -20.18
CA THR A 5 16.84 -20.68 -20.88
C THR A 5 15.75 -21.09 -19.89
N GLN A 6 16.12 -21.71 -18.75
CA GLN A 6 15.19 -22.06 -17.69
C GLN A 6 14.55 -20.79 -17.10
N GLY A 7 15.35 -19.77 -16.78
CA GLY A 7 14.87 -18.49 -16.25
C GLY A 7 13.91 -17.79 -17.21
N THR A 8 14.23 -17.76 -18.50
CA THR A 8 13.35 -17.18 -19.53
C THR A 8 12.03 -17.93 -19.62
N LEU A 9 12.04 -19.26 -19.56
CA LEU A 9 10.83 -20.09 -19.58
C LEU A 9 9.96 -19.85 -18.34
N VAL A 10 10.58 -19.83 -17.13
CA VAL A 10 9.87 -19.49 -15.89
C VAL A 10 9.23 -18.11 -15.98
N LEU A 11 9.95 -17.10 -16.46
CA LEU A 11 9.43 -15.75 -16.63
C LEU A 11 8.22 -15.69 -17.57
N ILE A 12 8.33 -16.29 -18.75
CA ILE A 12 7.25 -16.32 -19.74
C ILE A 12 6.01 -17.02 -19.18
N VAL A 13 6.18 -18.20 -18.56
CA VAL A 13 5.05 -18.96 -18.01
C VAL A 13 4.41 -18.20 -16.86
N THR A 14 5.21 -17.54 -15.99
CA THR A 14 4.69 -16.71 -14.89
C THR A 14 3.90 -15.53 -15.44
N LEU A 15 4.39 -14.82 -16.44
CA LEU A 15 3.67 -13.71 -17.06
C LEU A 15 2.37 -14.16 -17.74
N LEU A 16 2.40 -15.27 -18.48
CA LEU A 16 1.20 -15.83 -19.11
C LEU A 16 0.14 -16.22 -18.08
N MET A 17 0.57 -16.84 -16.98
CA MET A 17 -0.32 -17.20 -15.87
C MET A 17 -0.94 -15.96 -15.23
N LEU A 18 -0.15 -14.91 -14.97
CA LEU A 18 -0.66 -13.67 -14.37
C LEU A 18 -1.71 -12.98 -15.26
N VAL A 19 -1.50 -13.00 -16.59
CA VAL A 19 -2.46 -12.44 -17.55
C VAL A 19 -3.71 -13.31 -17.74
N SER A 20 -3.63 -14.61 -17.42
CA SER A 20 -4.77 -15.54 -17.57
C SER A 20 -5.92 -15.31 -16.57
N GLY A 21 -5.72 -14.47 -15.53
CA GLY A 21 -6.73 -14.20 -14.50
C GLY A 21 -6.83 -15.29 -13.42
N ILE A 22 -5.95 -16.28 -13.42
CA ILE A 22 -5.86 -17.26 -12.33
C ILE A 22 -5.46 -16.53 -11.04
N PRO A 23 -6.11 -16.83 -9.89
CA PRO A 23 -5.69 -16.22 -8.62
C PRO A 23 -4.21 -16.47 -8.35
N VAL A 24 -3.47 -15.40 -8.06
CA VAL A 24 -2.01 -15.38 -8.00
C VAL A 24 -1.44 -16.47 -7.08
N ALA A 25 -2.06 -16.70 -5.92
CA ALA A 25 -1.64 -17.73 -4.98
C ALA A 25 -1.58 -19.12 -5.64
N PHE A 26 -2.65 -19.52 -6.33
CA PHE A 26 -2.70 -20.83 -6.99
C PHE A 26 -1.74 -20.91 -8.18
N GLY A 27 -1.61 -19.82 -8.91
CA GLY A 27 -0.71 -19.76 -10.06
C GLY A 27 0.77 -19.88 -9.68
N LEU A 28 1.22 -19.11 -8.67
CA LEU A 28 2.61 -19.20 -8.19
C LEU A 28 2.93 -20.59 -7.64
N GLY A 29 2.01 -21.17 -6.85
CA GLY A 29 2.18 -22.53 -6.32
C GLY A 29 2.26 -23.57 -7.44
N ALA A 30 1.34 -23.50 -8.41
CA ALA A 30 1.33 -24.42 -9.55
C ALA A 30 2.60 -24.32 -10.39
N ILE A 31 3.09 -23.11 -10.68
CA ILE A 31 4.34 -22.89 -11.41
C ILE A 31 5.52 -23.46 -10.63
N ALA A 32 5.63 -23.14 -9.34
CA ALA A 32 6.72 -23.62 -8.51
C ALA A 32 6.77 -25.16 -8.49
N ILE A 33 5.64 -25.81 -8.26
CA ILE A 33 5.55 -27.26 -8.27
C ILE A 33 5.89 -27.84 -9.67
N ALA A 34 5.31 -27.28 -10.73
CA ALA A 34 5.54 -27.75 -12.08
C ALA A 34 7.03 -27.67 -12.48
N PHE A 35 7.69 -26.58 -12.18
CA PHE A 35 9.11 -26.38 -12.52
C PHE A 35 10.04 -27.20 -11.63
N LEU A 36 9.72 -27.37 -10.33
CA LEU A 36 10.45 -28.30 -9.47
C LEU A 36 10.39 -29.74 -10.01
N VAL A 37 9.21 -30.21 -10.37
CA VAL A 37 9.05 -31.55 -10.94
C VAL A 37 9.74 -31.67 -12.29
N LEU A 38 9.61 -30.68 -13.15
CA LEU A 38 10.18 -30.69 -14.51
C LEU A 38 11.71 -30.74 -14.51
N PHE A 39 12.37 -30.03 -13.59
CA PHE A 39 13.82 -29.87 -13.60
C PHE A 39 14.54 -30.73 -12.55
N GLN A 40 13.87 -31.07 -11.45
CA GLN A 40 14.46 -31.85 -10.35
C GLN A 40 13.81 -33.22 -10.13
N GLY A 41 12.65 -33.47 -10.79
CA GLY A 41 11.91 -34.72 -10.66
C GLY A 41 10.90 -34.71 -9.52
N PHE A 42 10.16 -35.82 -9.42
CA PHE A 42 9.11 -35.99 -8.40
C PHE A 42 9.62 -35.97 -6.96
N ASP A 43 10.89 -36.32 -6.77
CA ASP A 43 11.52 -36.30 -5.45
C ASP A 43 11.57 -34.91 -4.84
N ALA A 44 11.55 -33.86 -5.64
CA ALA A 44 11.49 -32.49 -5.15
C ALA A 44 10.16 -32.12 -4.46
N LEU A 45 9.13 -32.96 -4.56
CA LEU A 45 7.82 -32.65 -3.96
C LEU A 45 7.77 -32.78 -2.44
N HIS A 46 8.70 -33.54 -1.80
CA HIS A 46 8.70 -33.59 -0.33
C HIS A 46 9.11 -32.29 0.32
N VAL A 47 9.86 -31.45 -0.36
CA VAL A 47 10.21 -30.12 0.16
C VAL A 47 9.02 -29.18 0.17
N VAL A 48 7.98 -29.42 -0.65
CA VAL A 48 6.82 -28.53 -0.77
C VAL A 48 6.12 -28.33 0.57
N ALA A 49 5.80 -29.42 1.28
CA ALA A 49 5.09 -29.32 2.56
C ALA A 49 5.93 -28.61 3.62
N GLU A 50 7.23 -28.88 3.69
CA GLU A 50 8.16 -28.22 4.61
C GLU A 50 8.30 -26.73 4.30
N THR A 51 8.41 -26.38 3.02
CA THR A 51 8.50 -24.98 2.57
C THR A 51 7.23 -24.21 2.88
N PHE A 52 6.05 -24.82 2.67
CA PHE A 52 4.78 -24.23 3.07
C PHE A 52 4.70 -24.00 4.58
N TRP A 53 5.09 -24.99 5.36
CA TRP A 53 5.09 -24.89 6.82
C TRP A 53 6.04 -23.80 7.30
N SER A 54 7.30 -23.82 6.89
CA SER A 54 8.31 -22.84 7.28
C SER A 54 7.92 -21.40 6.86
N GLY A 55 7.29 -21.26 5.70
CA GLY A 55 6.83 -19.98 5.20
C GLY A 55 5.64 -19.40 5.98
N LEU A 56 4.91 -20.21 6.74
CA LEU A 56 3.77 -19.80 7.57
C LEU A 56 4.06 -19.83 9.07
N ASP A 57 5.13 -20.49 9.49
CA ASP A 57 5.55 -20.62 10.91
C ASP A 57 6.40 -19.41 11.36
N GLU A 58 5.90 -18.22 11.06
CA GLU A 58 6.52 -16.96 11.40
C GLU A 58 5.60 -16.12 12.27
N PHE A 59 6.01 -15.82 13.53
CA PHE A 59 5.19 -15.03 14.46
C PHE A 59 4.82 -13.65 13.90
N THR A 60 5.68 -13.07 13.09
CA THR A 60 5.46 -11.77 12.46
C THR A 60 4.23 -11.76 11.54
N LEU A 61 3.85 -12.92 10.98
CA LEU A 61 2.66 -13.04 10.13
C LEU A 61 1.35 -12.76 10.86
N VAL A 62 1.33 -12.91 12.19
CA VAL A 62 0.16 -12.56 13.02
C VAL A 62 -0.18 -11.07 12.92
N ALA A 63 0.80 -10.21 12.60
CA ALA A 63 0.56 -8.80 12.36
C ALA A 63 -0.45 -8.56 11.22
N ILE A 64 -0.43 -9.40 10.17
CA ILE A 64 -1.28 -9.23 8.98
C ILE A 64 -2.77 -9.29 9.35
N PRO A 65 -3.31 -10.39 9.92
CA PRO A 65 -4.72 -10.44 10.28
C PRO A 65 -5.11 -9.38 11.30
N MET A 66 -4.20 -8.98 12.19
CA MET A 66 -4.49 -7.94 13.18
C MET A 66 -4.61 -6.55 12.52
N PHE A 67 -3.70 -6.15 11.63
CA PHE A 67 -3.82 -4.89 10.90
C PHE A 67 -5.01 -4.90 9.92
N VAL A 68 -5.30 -6.01 9.26
CA VAL A 68 -6.50 -6.17 8.42
C VAL A 68 -7.76 -5.99 9.27
N MET A 69 -7.81 -6.58 10.48
CA MET A 69 -8.94 -6.42 11.40
C MET A 69 -9.08 -4.97 11.88
N MET A 70 -7.98 -4.28 12.18
CA MET A 70 -7.96 -2.86 12.51
C MET A 70 -8.61 -2.04 11.40
N GLY A 71 -8.19 -2.27 10.16
CA GLY A 71 -8.74 -1.61 8.97
C GLY A 71 -10.22 -1.94 8.72
N ALA A 72 -10.61 -3.21 8.85
CA ALA A 72 -11.99 -3.67 8.68
C ALA A 72 -12.94 -3.09 9.73
N ALA A 73 -12.53 -3.03 11.01
CA ALA A 73 -13.30 -2.45 12.09
C ALA A 73 -13.61 -0.97 11.87
N ILE A 74 -12.58 -0.20 11.49
CA ILE A 74 -12.73 1.24 11.22
C ILE A 74 -13.47 1.47 9.90
N GLY A 75 -13.16 0.72 8.84
CA GLY A 75 -13.79 0.81 7.52
C GLY A 75 -15.28 0.49 7.52
N SER A 76 -15.72 -0.37 8.44
CA SER A 76 -17.13 -0.72 8.64
C SER A 76 -17.91 0.28 9.51
N SER A 77 -17.21 1.26 10.08
CA SER A 77 -17.78 2.28 10.98
C SER A 77 -17.98 3.63 10.26
N PRO A 78 -18.77 4.57 10.83
CA PRO A 78 -18.85 5.94 10.35
C PRO A 78 -17.56 6.79 10.53
N ALA A 79 -16.46 6.20 10.94
CA ALA A 79 -15.19 6.87 11.23
C ALA A 79 -14.70 7.76 10.08
N GLY A 80 -14.77 7.26 8.83
CA GLY A 80 -14.39 8.04 7.66
C GLY A 80 -15.21 9.33 7.50
N LYS A 81 -16.51 9.28 7.84
CA LYS A 81 -17.38 10.45 7.84
C LYS A 81 -16.97 11.45 8.91
N ASP A 82 -16.76 11.00 10.13
CA ASP A 82 -16.39 11.87 11.24
C ASP A 82 -15.05 12.57 10.99
N LEU A 83 -14.09 11.82 10.43
CA LEU A 83 -12.77 12.34 10.07
C LEU A 83 -12.88 13.42 8.97
N TYR A 84 -13.65 13.12 7.93
CA TYR A 84 -13.92 14.05 6.84
C TYR A 84 -14.59 15.34 7.34
N GLU A 85 -15.69 15.23 8.10
CA GLU A 85 -16.42 16.39 8.63
C GLU A 85 -15.54 17.26 9.54
N ALA A 86 -14.70 16.63 10.33
CA ALA A 86 -13.81 17.35 11.21
C ALA A 86 -12.76 18.14 10.45
N LEU A 87 -12.10 17.51 9.44
CA LEU A 87 -11.11 18.20 8.61
C LEU A 87 -11.73 19.30 7.74
N ASP A 88 -12.93 19.08 7.20
CA ASP A 88 -13.64 20.13 6.45
C ASP A 88 -13.87 21.37 7.32
N ARG A 89 -14.28 21.22 8.59
CA ARG A 89 -14.46 22.34 9.52
C ARG A 89 -13.18 23.14 9.78
N TRP A 90 -12.00 22.52 9.69
CA TRP A 90 -10.73 23.20 9.92
C TRP A 90 -10.16 23.81 8.64
N LEU A 91 -10.32 23.14 7.50
CA LEU A 91 -9.65 23.47 6.25
C LEU A 91 -10.53 24.20 5.23
N TYR A 92 -11.84 24.40 5.51
CA TYR A 92 -12.80 25.00 4.56
C TYR A 92 -12.41 26.36 3.98
N ARG A 93 -11.56 27.13 4.70
CA ARG A 93 -11.12 28.46 4.25
C ARG A 93 -10.01 28.41 3.19
N LEU A 94 -9.33 27.27 3.05
CA LEU A 94 -8.27 27.14 2.07
C LEU A 94 -8.83 27.04 0.64
N PRO A 95 -8.14 27.62 -0.36
CA PRO A 95 -8.51 27.42 -1.75
C PRO A 95 -8.43 25.91 -2.07
N GLY A 96 -9.55 25.30 -2.49
CA GLY A 96 -9.61 23.85 -2.61
C GLY A 96 -9.77 23.09 -1.29
N GLY A 97 -10.14 23.78 -0.21
CA GLY A 97 -10.19 23.27 1.16
C GLY A 97 -10.90 21.93 1.30
N LEU A 98 -11.95 21.69 0.51
CA LEU A 98 -12.67 20.43 0.55
C LEU A 98 -11.86 19.26 -0.01
N VAL A 99 -11.11 19.46 -1.09
CA VAL A 99 -10.23 18.42 -1.66
C VAL A 99 -9.03 18.19 -0.74
N ILE A 100 -8.49 19.27 -0.15
CA ILE A 100 -7.41 19.17 0.85
C ILE A 100 -7.91 18.39 2.07
N SER A 101 -9.14 18.63 2.53
CA SER A 101 -9.78 17.88 3.63
C SER A 101 -9.93 16.40 3.29
N ASN A 102 -10.31 16.08 2.04
CA ASN A 102 -10.39 14.70 1.57
C ASN A 102 -9.02 14.01 1.57
N LEU A 103 -7.99 14.66 1.02
CA LEU A 103 -6.61 14.13 1.01
C LEU A 103 -6.08 13.94 2.43
N GLY A 104 -6.32 14.92 3.31
CA GLY A 104 -5.96 14.81 4.73
C GLY A 104 -6.73 13.70 5.46
N ALA A 105 -8.03 13.56 5.17
CA ALA A 105 -8.84 12.46 5.71
C ALA A 105 -8.34 11.11 5.20
N CYS A 106 -8.00 11.01 3.92
CA CYS A 106 -7.38 9.81 3.36
C CYS A 106 -6.06 9.49 4.06
N ALA A 107 -5.19 10.47 4.27
CA ALA A 107 -3.89 10.27 4.92
C ALA A 107 -4.03 9.74 6.36
N ILE A 108 -4.96 10.30 7.15
CA ILE A 108 -5.22 9.81 8.52
C ILE A 108 -5.92 8.45 8.50
N PHE A 109 -6.91 8.26 7.62
CA PHE A 109 -7.63 6.99 7.49
C PHE A 109 -6.73 5.87 6.96
N ALA A 110 -5.79 6.22 6.11
CA ALA A 110 -4.73 5.37 5.61
C ALA A 110 -3.94 4.71 6.74
N ALA A 111 -3.49 5.52 7.70
CA ALA A 111 -2.75 5.07 8.88
C ALA A 111 -3.56 4.13 9.81
N LEU A 112 -4.86 4.01 9.63
CA LEU A 112 -5.71 3.08 10.39
C LEU A 112 -6.03 1.81 9.62
N THR A 113 -6.13 1.90 8.29
CA THR A 113 -6.60 0.77 7.48
C THR A 113 -5.47 0.01 6.80
N GLY A 114 -4.34 0.67 6.54
CA GLY A 114 -3.23 0.08 5.79
C GLY A 114 -3.62 -0.42 4.39
N SER A 115 -4.79 0.01 3.88
CA SER A 115 -5.41 -0.49 2.65
C SER A 115 -5.90 0.65 1.77
N SER A 116 -5.37 0.74 0.56
CA SER A 116 -5.75 1.75 -0.43
C SER A 116 -7.22 1.64 -0.87
N PRO A 117 -7.74 0.45 -1.24
CA PRO A 117 -9.14 0.28 -1.60
C PRO A 117 -10.11 0.65 -0.47
N ALA A 118 -9.82 0.28 0.76
CA ALA A 118 -10.64 0.58 1.92
C ALA A 118 -10.72 2.10 2.17
N CYS A 119 -9.59 2.80 2.04
CA CYS A 119 -9.51 4.24 2.17
C CYS A 119 -10.34 4.94 1.08
N CYS A 120 -10.18 4.55 -0.19
CA CYS A 120 -11.00 5.04 -1.31
C CYS A 120 -12.49 4.86 -1.07
N ALA A 121 -12.90 3.67 -0.63
CA ALA A 121 -14.31 3.36 -0.41
C ALA A 121 -14.91 4.18 0.74
N ALA A 122 -14.20 4.30 1.86
CA ALA A 122 -14.70 4.99 3.05
C ALA A 122 -14.80 6.50 2.84
N ILE A 123 -13.72 7.13 2.40
CA ILE A 123 -13.68 8.59 2.23
C ILE A 123 -14.43 9.01 0.95
N GLY A 124 -14.35 8.21 -0.12
CA GLY A 124 -15.00 8.51 -1.40
C GLY A 124 -16.53 8.60 -1.30
N LYS A 125 -17.15 7.71 -0.52
CA LYS A 125 -18.61 7.72 -0.29
C LYS A 125 -19.13 9.06 0.27
N MET A 126 -18.30 9.75 1.03
CA MET A 126 -18.66 11.04 1.63
C MET A 126 -18.11 12.21 0.80
N GLY A 127 -16.85 12.12 0.39
CA GLY A 127 -16.12 13.19 -0.26
C GLY A 127 -16.62 13.52 -1.65
N ILE A 128 -16.88 12.50 -2.49
CA ILE A 128 -17.31 12.73 -3.89
C ILE A 128 -18.64 13.45 -3.97
N PRO A 129 -19.73 12.99 -3.30
CA PRO A 129 -21.02 13.69 -3.34
C PRO A 129 -20.92 15.13 -2.80
N GLU A 130 -20.15 15.35 -1.73
CA GLU A 130 -20.01 16.67 -1.13
C GLU A 130 -19.22 17.63 -2.03
N MET A 131 -18.14 17.16 -2.66
CA MET A 131 -17.39 17.97 -3.64
C MET A 131 -18.27 18.36 -4.81
N ARG A 132 -19.05 17.40 -5.37
CA ARG A 132 -19.98 17.65 -6.47
C ARG A 132 -21.09 18.64 -6.07
N ARG A 133 -21.64 18.50 -4.86
CA ARG A 133 -22.63 19.44 -4.32
C ARG A 133 -22.09 20.87 -4.23
N ARG A 134 -20.81 21.05 -3.93
CA ARG A 134 -20.15 22.36 -3.90
C ARG A 134 -19.61 22.79 -5.28
N GLY A 135 -19.96 22.06 -6.35
CA GLY A 135 -19.69 22.42 -7.74
C GLY A 135 -18.28 22.05 -8.23
N TYR A 136 -17.52 21.23 -7.50
CA TYR A 136 -16.23 20.76 -7.98
C TYR A 136 -16.39 19.89 -9.23
N PRO A 137 -15.51 20.02 -10.24
CA PRO A 137 -15.53 19.15 -11.42
C PRO A 137 -15.37 17.68 -11.04
N ASP A 138 -16.10 16.79 -11.73
CA ASP A 138 -16.12 15.36 -11.43
C ASP A 138 -14.73 14.72 -11.50
N ASP A 139 -13.90 15.13 -12.46
CA ASP A 139 -12.53 14.64 -12.62
C ASP A 139 -11.65 14.97 -11.42
N VAL A 140 -11.81 16.18 -10.85
CA VAL A 140 -11.09 16.59 -9.63
C VAL A 140 -11.65 15.84 -8.42
N ALA A 141 -12.96 15.72 -8.31
CA ALA A 141 -13.61 15.04 -7.19
C ALA A 141 -13.22 13.55 -7.15
N THR A 142 -13.32 12.86 -8.28
CA THR A 142 -13.02 11.41 -8.36
C THR A 142 -11.53 11.13 -8.34
N GLY A 143 -10.72 11.90 -9.09
CA GLY A 143 -9.28 11.72 -9.18
C GLY A 143 -8.57 11.94 -7.84
N SER A 144 -8.98 12.97 -7.07
CA SER A 144 -8.39 13.24 -5.76
C SER A 144 -8.69 12.14 -4.72
N ILE A 145 -9.85 11.50 -4.80
CA ILE A 145 -10.19 10.35 -3.93
C ILE A 145 -9.40 9.12 -4.33
N CYS A 146 -9.29 8.83 -5.64
CA CYS A 146 -8.42 7.74 -6.12
C CYS A 146 -6.99 7.90 -5.60
N ALA A 147 -6.42 9.09 -5.75
CA ALA A 147 -5.08 9.41 -5.30
C ALA A 147 -4.96 9.40 -3.77
N GLY A 148 -5.90 10.02 -3.06
CA GLY A 148 -5.92 10.01 -1.59
C GLY A 148 -5.96 8.60 -1.03
N GLY A 149 -6.71 7.71 -1.67
CA GLY A 149 -6.77 6.30 -1.29
C GLY A 149 -5.42 5.62 -1.31
N THR A 150 -4.56 5.93 -2.30
CA THR A 150 -3.25 5.28 -2.41
C THR A 150 -2.36 5.52 -1.20
N LEU A 151 -2.49 6.66 -0.52
CA LEU A 151 -1.77 6.92 0.73
C LEU A 151 -1.96 5.80 1.78
N GLY A 152 -3.01 4.96 1.62
CA GLY A 152 -3.32 3.83 2.50
C GLY A 152 -2.30 2.71 2.56
N ILE A 153 -1.38 2.64 1.62
CA ILE A 153 -0.32 1.62 1.65
C ILE A 153 1.07 2.23 1.86
N LEU A 154 1.22 3.55 1.83
CA LEU A 154 2.49 4.23 2.09
C LEU A 154 2.59 4.78 3.51
N ILE A 155 1.49 5.36 4.03
CA ILE A 155 1.47 5.91 5.39
C ILE A 155 1.29 4.77 6.38
N PRO A 156 2.22 4.56 7.34
CA PRO A 156 2.17 3.44 8.27
C PRO A 156 1.06 3.59 9.33
N PRO A 157 0.57 2.45 9.86
CA PRO A 157 0.96 1.08 9.53
C PRO A 157 0.43 0.61 8.18
N SER A 158 1.26 -0.12 7.42
CA SER A 158 0.99 -0.53 6.05
C SER A 158 1.18 -2.04 5.88
N ILE A 159 0.17 -2.73 5.37
CA ILE A 159 0.25 -4.15 5.03
C ILE A 159 1.34 -4.40 3.98
N THR A 160 1.51 -3.48 3.03
CA THR A 160 2.52 -3.54 1.98
C THR A 160 3.93 -3.58 2.55
N PHE A 161 4.24 -2.74 3.53
CA PHE A 161 5.54 -2.77 4.21
C PHE A 161 5.74 -4.03 5.06
N ILE A 162 4.69 -4.58 5.63
CA ILE A 162 4.78 -5.86 6.35
C ILE A 162 5.17 -6.97 5.36
N LEU A 163 4.49 -7.05 4.23
CA LEU A 163 4.76 -8.05 3.19
C LEU A 163 6.19 -7.93 2.64
N TYR A 164 6.61 -6.69 2.36
CA TYR A 164 7.98 -6.44 1.92
C TYR A 164 9.00 -6.82 3.00
N GLY A 165 8.76 -6.42 4.25
CA GLY A 165 9.64 -6.74 5.38
C GLY A 165 9.81 -8.25 5.59
N ILE A 166 8.73 -9.02 5.49
CA ILE A 166 8.75 -10.48 5.58
C ILE A 166 9.51 -11.09 4.39
N ALA A 167 9.18 -10.65 3.16
CA ALA A 167 9.79 -11.19 1.94
C ALA A 167 11.31 -10.88 1.80
N THR A 168 11.78 -9.83 2.46
CA THR A 168 13.17 -9.35 2.37
C THR A 168 13.94 -9.45 3.68
N GLU A 169 13.31 -10.00 4.73
CA GLU A 169 13.88 -10.04 6.10
C GLU A 169 14.28 -8.64 6.61
N THR A 170 13.63 -7.58 6.09
CA THR A 170 13.87 -6.20 6.47
C THR A 170 12.99 -5.82 7.66
N SER A 171 13.52 -5.07 8.63
CA SER A 171 12.79 -4.65 9.82
C SER A 171 11.52 -3.87 9.45
N ILE A 172 10.34 -4.42 9.81
CA ILE A 172 9.03 -3.81 9.57
C ILE A 172 8.94 -2.46 10.30
N GLY A 173 9.48 -2.35 11.52
CA GLY A 173 9.52 -1.08 12.24
C GLY A 173 10.28 0.00 11.49
N ARG A 174 11.44 -0.34 10.90
CA ARG A 174 12.21 0.59 10.06
C ARG A 174 11.44 1.01 8.80
N LEU A 175 10.78 0.07 8.14
CA LEU A 175 9.95 0.35 6.97
C LEU A 175 8.79 1.28 7.29
N PHE A 176 8.14 1.07 8.44
CA PHE A 176 7.07 1.96 8.88
C PHE A 176 7.57 3.39 9.10
N ILE A 177 8.70 3.56 9.80
CA ILE A 177 9.30 4.89 9.98
C ILE A 177 9.70 5.50 8.63
N ALA A 178 10.26 4.68 7.74
CA ALA A 178 10.70 5.13 6.42
C ALA A 178 9.54 5.63 5.54
N GLY A 179 8.32 5.12 5.72
CA GLY A 179 7.14 5.54 4.97
C GLY A 179 6.56 6.89 5.41
N VAL A 180 6.90 7.40 6.61
CA VAL A 180 6.27 8.61 7.18
C VAL A 180 6.60 9.86 6.34
N LEU A 181 7.88 10.17 6.15
CA LEU A 181 8.28 11.37 5.41
C LEU A 181 7.91 11.30 3.92
N PRO A 182 8.14 10.18 3.19
CA PRO A 182 7.65 10.03 1.83
C PRO A 182 6.13 10.13 1.72
N GLY A 183 5.37 9.58 2.67
CA GLY A 183 3.92 9.69 2.71
C GLY A 183 3.43 11.13 2.90
N LEU A 184 4.06 11.88 3.79
CA LEU A 184 3.79 13.31 3.95
C LEU A 184 4.19 14.12 2.72
N MET A 185 5.35 13.82 2.12
CA MET A 185 5.81 14.44 0.86
C MET A 185 4.80 14.19 -0.27
N LEU A 186 4.35 12.95 -0.45
CA LEU A 186 3.38 12.62 -1.49
C LEU A 186 2.03 13.29 -1.25
N THR A 187 1.56 13.31 0.00
CA THR A 187 0.35 14.06 0.40
C THR A 187 0.49 15.55 0.04
N GLY A 188 1.65 16.13 0.33
CA GLY A 188 1.98 17.52 -0.02
C GLY A 188 1.95 17.75 -1.54
N LEU A 189 2.53 16.86 -2.33
CA LEU A 189 2.50 16.95 -3.81
C LEU A 189 1.06 16.86 -4.34
N PHE A 190 0.24 15.98 -3.79
CA PHE A 190 -1.18 15.87 -4.17
C PHE A 190 -1.96 17.15 -3.83
N ILE A 191 -1.72 17.73 -2.66
CA ILE A 191 -2.33 19.01 -2.26
C ILE A 191 -1.88 20.14 -3.18
N LEU A 192 -0.59 20.26 -3.43
CA LEU A 192 -0.03 21.30 -4.32
C LEU A 192 -0.60 21.20 -5.73
N TRP A 193 -0.65 19.99 -6.29
CA TRP A 193 -1.29 19.79 -7.59
C TRP A 193 -2.75 20.18 -7.58
N THR A 194 -3.49 19.76 -6.56
CA THR A 194 -4.93 20.06 -6.46
C THR A 194 -5.18 21.56 -6.36
N VAL A 195 -4.44 22.27 -5.54
CA VAL A 195 -4.53 23.73 -5.42
C VAL A 195 -4.20 24.40 -6.76
N PHE A 196 -3.15 23.94 -7.43
CA PHE A 196 -2.74 24.44 -8.74
C PHE A 196 -3.83 24.30 -9.80
N ILE A 197 -4.46 23.11 -9.93
CA ILE A 197 -5.48 22.89 -10.95
C ILE A 197 -6.77 23.67 -10.66
N ILE A 198 -7.14 23.81 -9.40
CA ILE A 198 -8.29 24.62 -8.97
C ILE A 198 -8.05 26.08 -9.29
N TRP A 199 -6.85 26.60 -8.98
CA TRP A 199 -6.47 27.96 -9.29
C TRP A 199 -6.43 28.21 -10.80
N LYS A 200 -5.80 27.33 -11.59
CA LYS A 200 -5.70 27.43 -13.04
C LYS A 200 -7.05 27.43 -13.75
N ARG A 201 -8.02 26.64 -13.25
CA ARG A 201 -9.37 26.57 -13.79
C ARG A 201 -10.25 27.75 -13.35
N GLY A 202 -9.72 28.67 -12.54
CA GLY A 202 -10.49 29.82 -12.01
C GLY A 202 -11.66 29.39 -11.15
N PHE A 203 -11.60 28.15 -10.61
CA PHE A 203 -12.69 27.62 -9.83
C PHE A 203 -12.73 28.34 -8.48
N ARG A 204 -13.69 29.22 -8.36
CA ARG A 204 -14.13 29.72 -7.06
C ARG A 204 -15.17 28.73 -6.56
N SER A 205 -14.83 27.92 -5.59
CA SER A 205 -15.82 27.17 -4.84
C SER A 205 -16.99 28.13 -4.60
N HIS A 206 -18.20 27.77 -4.99
CA HIS A 206 -19.36 28.43 -4.43
C HIS A 206 -19.30 28.07 -2.94
N ALA A 207 -18.47 28.79 -2.21
CA ALA A 207 -18.51 28.81 -0.78
C ALA A 207 -19.91 29.35 -0.45
N ILE A 208 -20.88 28.44 -0.45
CA ILE A 208 -22.06 28.65 0.35
C ILE A 208 -21.48 29.11 1.67
N ASP A 209 -21.92 30.25 2.19
CA ASP A 209 -21.39 30.91 3.39
C ASP A 209 -21.41 30.02 4.65
N PHE A 210 -20.80 28.84 4.57
CA PHE A 210 -20.52 27.98 5.72
C PHE A 210 -19.36 28.59 6.50
N ARG A 211 -19.71 29.43 7.45
CA ARG A 211 -18.76 29.90 8.46
C ARG A 211 -18.88 28.99 9.69
N TYR A 212 -18.00 28.03 9.77
CA TYR A 212 -17.90 27.26 11.02
C TYR A 212 -17.37 28.14 12.15
N SER A 213 -18.11 28.17 13.27
CA SER A 213 -17.69 28.86 14.48
C SER A 213 -16.51 28.11 15.13
N TRP A 214 -15.75 28.80 15.94
CA TRP A 214 -14.68 28.17 16.73
C TRP A 214 -15.22 27.01 17.60
N LYS A 215 -16.44 27.17 18.16
CA LYS A 215 -17.10 26.14 18.96
C LYS A 215 -17.31 24.85 18.13
N GLU A 216 -17.79 24.95 16.91
CA GLU A 216 -18.00 23.81 16.00
C GLU A 216 -16.68 23.13 15.61
N LYS A 217 -15.60 23.92 15.43
CA LYS A 217 -14.26 23.38 15.18
C LYS A 217 -13.76 22.56 16.33
N PHE A 218 -13.80 23.10 17.55
CA PHE A 218 -13.37 22.38 18.76
C PHE A 218 -14.25 21.18 19.07
N GLN A 219 -15.55 21.24 18.80
CA GLN A 219 -16.46 20.10 18.94
C GLN A 219 -16.19 18.97 17.97
N SER A 220 -15.44 19.20 16.90
CA SER A 220 -15.03 18.14 15.99
C SER A 220 -13.77 17.37 16.42
N ILE A 221 -12.94 17.95 17.30
CA ILE A 221 -11.70 17.31 17.80
C ILE A 221 -11.97 15.96 18.49
N PRO A 222 -12.95 15.83 19.41
CA PRO A 222 -13.24 14.53 20.03
C PRO A 222 -13.60 13.41 19.05
N LYS A 223 -14.06 13.76 17.83
CA LYS A 223 -14.36 12.78 16.78
C LYS A 223 -13.09 12.19 16.15
N ILE A 224 -12.01 12.96 16.10
CA ILE A 224 -10.72 12.56 15.51
C ILE A 224 -9.78 12.00 16.59
N ALA A 225 -9.84 12.53 17.80
CA ALA A 225 -8.89 12.23 18.85
C ALA A 225 -8.67 10.73 19.12
N PRO A 226 -9.70 9.86 19.15
CA PRO A 226 -9.49 8.43 19.35
C PRO A 226 -8.62 7.80 18.27
N PHE A 227 -8.80 8.21 17.00
CA PHE A 227 -8.03 7.66 15.88
C PHE A 227 -6.57 8.10 15.93
N ILE A 228 -6.34 9.39 16.19
CA ILE A 228 -4.98 9.91 16.37
C ILE A 228 -4.30 9.23 17.55
N PHE A 229 -5.02 9.01 18.66
CA PHE A 229 -4.48 8.33 19.82
C PHE A 229 -4.05 6.89 19.50
N ILE A 230 -4.86 6.13 18.72
CA ILE A 230 -4.49 4.78 18.30
C ILE A 230 -3.26 4.80 17.39
N ILE A 231 -3.25 5.68 16.37
CA ILE A 231 -2.11 5.79 15.44
C ILE A 231 -0.83 6.12 16.22
N VAL A 232 -0.87 7.17 17.04
CA VAL A 232 0.28 7.60 17.83
C VAL A 232 0.70 6.53 18.81
N GLY A 233 -0.26 5.85 19.46
CA GLY A 233 0.01 4.77 20.41
C GLY A 233 0.68 3.56 19.77
N VAL A 234 0.17 3.10 18.62
CA VAL A 234 0.75 1.99 17.85
C VAL A 234 2.15 2.36 17.37
N MET A 235 2.32 3.57 16.82
CA MET A 235 3.62 4.03 16.34
C MET A 235 4.62 4.19 17.48
N TYR A 236 4.19 4.75 18.63
CA TYR A 236 5.03 4.86 19.82
C TYR A 236 5.48 3.49 20.36
N ALA A 237 4.56 2.53 20.41
CA ALA A 237 4.88 1.18 20.87
C ALA A 237 5.91 0.49 19.97
N LEU A 238 5.78 0.66 18.67
CA LEU A 238 6.73 0.13 17.67
C LEU A 238 8.10 0.82 17.73
N TYR A 239 8.12 2.15 17.77
CA TYR A 239 9.36 2.93 17.69
C TYR A 239 10.11 2.98 19.01
N GLY A 240 9.38 2.94 20.11
CA GLY A 240 9.95 2.87 21.46
C GLY A 240 10.50 1.47 21.81
N GLY A 241 10.36 0.49 20.91
CA GLY A 241 10.75 -0.90 21.19
C GLY A 241 9.93 -1.56 22.30
N VAL A 242 8.76 -0.99 22.63
CA VAL A 242 7.87 -1.47 23.69
C VAL A 242 7.09 -2.71 23.24
N ALA A 243 6.79 -2.80 21.95
CA ALA A 243 6.04 -3.90 21.36
C ALA A 243 6.60 -4.29 19.99
N THR A 244 6.50 -5.58 19.67
CA THR A 244 6.73 -6.11 18.32
C THR A 244 5.62 -5.66 17.36
N PRO A 245 5.81 -5.74 16.03
CA PRO A 245 4.77 -5.44 15.05
C PRO A 245 3.48 -6.22 15.28
N SER A 246 3.58 -7.50 15.67
CA SER A 246 2.42 -8.37 15.95
C SER A 246 1.65 -7.95 17.21
N GLU A 247 2.37 -7.61 18.27
CA GLU A 247 1.76 -7.11 19.53
C GLU A 247 1.10 -5.75 19.33
N ALA A 248 1.79 -4.82 18.68
CA ALA A 248 1.25 -3.49 18.39
C ALA A 248 0.00 -3.58 17.49
N ALA A 249 0.01 -4.49 16.49
CA ALA A 249 -1.15 -4.77 15.64
C ALA A 249 -2.33 -5.33 16.46
N GLY A 250 -2.07 -6.29 17.35
CA GLY A 250 -3.09 -6.88 18.22
C GLY A 250 -3.76 -5.84 19.12
N VAL A 251 -2.96 -5.00 19.76
CA VAL A 251 -3.48 -3.89 20.61
C VAL A 251 -4.26 -2.89 19.76
N GLY A 252 -3.72 -2.49 18.58
CA GLY A 252 -4.39 -1.58 17.65
C GLY A 252 -5.74 -2.13 17.18
N ALA A 253 -5.79 -3.41 16.80
CA ALA A 253 -7.01 -4.10 16.38
C ALA A 253 -8.05 -4.14 17.50
N ALA A 254 -7.64 -4.52 18.72
CA ALA A 254 -8.52 -4.55 19.89
C ALA A 254 -9.09 -3.16 20.20
N LEU A 255 -8.26 -2.11 20.17
CA LEU A 255 -8.70 -0.73 20.39
C LEU A 255 -9.65 -0.25 19.30
N CYS A 256 -9.38 -0.54 18.03
CA CYS A 256 -10.25 -0.17 16.91
C CYS A 256 -11.61 -0.88 17.00
N LEU A 257 -11.62 -2.18 17.31
CA LEU A 257 -12.85 -2.93 17.52
C LEU A 257 -13.65 -2.40 18.72
N PHE A 258 -12.97 -2.09 19.82
CA PHE A 258 -13.57 -1.47 21.00
C PHE A 258 -14.22 -0.11 20.68
N LEU A 259 -13.51 0.75 19.92
CA LEU A 259 -14.08 2.02 19.46
C LEU A 259 -15.28 1.81 18.53
N ALA A 260 -15.20 0.85 17.60
CA ALA A 260 -16.30 0.54 16.70
C ALA A 260 -17.54 0.08 17.48
N ILE A 261 -17.37 -0.74 18.51
CA ILE A 261 -18.48 -1.23 19.35
C ILE A 261 -19.02 -0.11 20.24
N LEU A 262 -18.15 0.61 20.99
CA LEU A 262 -18.61 1.56 22.02
C LEU A 262 -19.04 2.91 21.44
N ILE A 263 -18.25 3.50 20.55
CA ILE A 263 -18.52 4.84 20.01
C ILE A 263 -19.54 4.77 18.87
N TYR A 264 -19.33 3.82 17.95
CA TYR A 264 -20.18 3.66 16.76
C TYR A 264 -21.33 2.69 16.94
N ARG A 265 -21.46 2.09 18.15
CA ARG A 265 -22.56 1.20 18.52
C ARG A 265 -22.79 0.04 17.54
N LEU A 266 -21.70 -0.52 17.04
CA LEU A 266 -21.73 -1.72 16.20
C LEU A 266 -21.99 -2.97 17.06
N TRP A 267 -23.13 -3.02 17.73
CA TRP A 267 -23.46 -4.09 18.71
C TRP A 267 -24.17 -5.27 18.09
N LYS A 268 -24.62 -5.16 16.85
CA LYS A 268 -25.28 -6.28 16.18
C LYS A 268 -24.25 -7.35 15.84
N VAL A 269 -24.51 -8.58 16.29
CA VAL A 269 -23.64 -9.75 16.03
C VAL A 269 -23.35 -9.88 14.53
N GLN A 270 -24.33 -9.59 13.68
CA GLN A 270 -24.16 -9.62 12.23
C GLN A 270 -23.09 -8.62 11.72
N GLN A 271 -22.98 -7.45 12.32
CA GLN A 271 -21.98 -6.44 11.95
C GLN A 271 -20.58 -6.90 12.36
N ILE A 272 -20.45 -7.42 13.59
CA ILE A 272 -19.19 -7.99 14.09
C ILE A 272 -18.79 -9.18 13.23
N TRP A 273 -19.74 -10.05 12.90
CA TRP A 273 -19.49 -11.19 12.01
C TRP A 273 -18.98 -10.77 10.63
N LEU A 274 -19.53 -9.70 10.05
CA LEU A 274 -19.04 -9.16 8.77
C LEU A 274 -17.59 -8.69 8.87
N ILE A 275 -17.24 -7.96 9.94
CA ILE A 275 -15.87 -7.51 10.19
C ILE A 275 -14.93 -8.71 10.26
N LEU A 276 -15.26 -9.71 11.08
CA LEU A 276 -14.45 -10.93 11.24
C LEU A 276 -14.34 -11.72 9.93
N ARG A 277 -15.45 -11.89 9.22
CA ARG A 277 -15.47 -12.61 7.94
C ARG A 277 -14.58 -11.92 6.89
N ASP A 278 -14.70 -10.62 6.76
CA ASP A 278 -13.92 -9.86 5.78
C ASP A 278 -12.43 -9.86 6.15
N THR A 279 -12.12 -9.74 7.45
CA THR A 279 -10.75 -9.93 7.98
C THR A 279 -10.19 -11.31 7.64
N MET A 280 -10.94 -12.37 7.92
CA MET A 280 -10.51 -13.74 7.63
C MET A 280 -10.28 -13.97 6.14
N ARG A 281 -11.19 -13.46 5.30
CA ARG A 281 -11.09 -13.63 3.85
C ARG A 281 -9.83 -12.97 3.29
N GLU A 282 -9.55 -11.75 3.70
CA GLU A 282 -8.38 -10.99 3.24
C GLU A 282 -7.09 -11.60 3.81
N SER A 283 -7.08 -11.95 5.09
CA SER A 283 -5.92 -12.57 5.74
C SER A 283 -5.56 -13.92 5.14
N VAL A 284 -6.54 -14.80 4.92
CA VAL A 284 -6.30 -16.11 4.29
C VAL A 284 -5.77 -15.94 2.87
N MET A 285 -6.32 -14.99 2.10
CA MET A 285 -5.80 -14.69 0.76
C MET A 285 -4.32 -14.29 0.81
N ILE A 286 -3.96 -13.36 1.70
CA ILE A 286 -2.58 -12.87 1.83
C ILE A 286 -1.66 -14.00 2.29
N LEU A 287 -2.02 -14.75 3.33
CA LEU A 287 -1.21 -15.85 3.85
C LEU A 287 -1.00 -16.96 2.81
N THR A 288 -2.01 -17.24 1.98
CA THR A 288 -1.87 -18.21 0.88
C THR A 288 -0.90 -17.71 -0.19
N ILE A 289 -0.93 -16.40 -0.51
CA ILE A 289 0.04 -15.81 -1.44
C ILE A 289 1.47 -15.90 -0.85
N ILE A 290 1.64 -15.64 0.45
CA ILE A 290 2.95 -15.75 1.11
C ILE A 290 3.47 -17.18 1.00
N ALA A 291 2.69 -18.18 1.39
CA ALA A 291 3.10 -19.58 1.35
C ALA A 291 3.56 -20.01 -0.05
N THR A 292 2.77 -19.64 -1.07
CA THR A 292 3.10 -19.99 -2.46
C THR A 292 4.27 -19.16 -3.02
N ALA A 293 4.44 -17.92 -2.58
CA ALA A 293 5.58 -17.08 -2.95
C ALA A 293 6.89 -17.59 -2.33
N VAL A 294 6.86 -18.08 -1.08
CA VAL A 294 8.03 -18.72 -0.44
C VAL A 294 8.43 -19.96 -1.23
N LEU A 295 7.46 -20.80 -1.64
CA LEU A 295 7.72 -21.96 -2.48
C LEU A 295 8.29 -21.54 -3.86
N PHE A 296 7.75 -20.48 -4.47
CA PHE A 296 8.25 -19.93 -5.73
C PHE A 296 9.70 -19.40 -5.57
N GLY A 297 9.98 -18.68 -4.50
CA GLY A 297 11.34 -18.23 -4.16
C GLY A 297 12.32 -19.41 -3.96
N TYR A 298 11.89 -20.47 -3.27
CA TYR A 298 12.66 -21.70 -3.13
C TYR A 298 12.97 -22.31 -4.49
N MET A 299 11.97 -22.45 -5.37
CA MET A 299 12.14 -22.96 -6.73
C MET A 299 13.17 -22.15 -7.52
N LEU A 300 13.07 -20.80 -7.49
CA LEU A 300 14.03 -19.92 -8.17
C LEU A 300 15.46 -20.12 -7.67
N THR A 301 15.62 -20.24 -6.35
CA THR A 301 16.94 -20.40 -5.71
C THR A 301 17.51 -21.79 -5.98
N SER A 302 16.69 -22.83 -5.88
CA SER A 302 17.12 -24.23 -6.11
C SER A 302 17.49 -24.52 -7.56
N LEU A 303 16.94 -23.73 -8.50
CA LEU A 303 17.30 -23.77 -9.92
C LEU A 303 18.43 -22.77 -10.29
N TYR A 304 19.04 -22.11 -9.30
CA TYR A 304 20.11 -21.12 -9.49
C TYR A 304 19.71 -19.91 -10.37
N LEU A 305 18.43 -19.64 -10.52
CA LEU A 305 17.93 -18.57 -11.41
C LEU A 305 18.21 -17.18 -10.84
N THR A 306 18.10 -17.00 -9.53
CA THR A 306 18.40 -15.72 -8.86
C THR A 306 19.86 -15.35 -9.00
N GLN A 307 20.77 -16.31 -8.81
CA GLN A 307 22.22 -16.10 -8.94
C GLN A 307 22.61 -15.81 -10.39
N THR A 308 22.03 -16.56 -11.35
CA THR A 308 22.29 -16.36 -12.79
C THR A 308 21.83 -14.98 -13.24
N LEU A 309 20.68 -14.52 -12.75
CA LEU A 309 20.16 -13.20 -13.08
C LEU A 309 21.03 -12.09 -12.46
N ALA A 310 21.41 -12.24 -11.20
CA ALA A 310 22.30 -11.29 -10.52
C ALA A 310 23.64 -11.17 -11.25
N GLN A 311 24.23 -12.30 -11.68
CA GLN A 311 25.48 -12.32 -12.45
C GLN A 311 25.30 -11.63 -13.81
N ALA A 312 24.23 -11.96 -14.55
CA ALA A 312 23.96 -11.35 -15.84
C ALA A 312 23.80 -9.82 -15.75
N ILE A 313 23.19 -9.33 -14.66
CA ILE A 313 23.04 -7.89 -14.41
C ILE A 313 24.41 -7.27 -14.04
N ALA A 314 25.22 -7.94 -13.24
CA ALA A 314 26.56 -7.48 -12.90
C ALA A 314 27.46 -7.37 -14.14
N ASP A 315 27.38 -8.37 -15.05
CA ASP A 315 28.15 -8.41 -16.29
C ASP A 315 27.76 -7.32 -17.30
N LEU A 316 26.52 -6.80 -17.19
CA LEU A 316 26.08 -5.67 -18.02
C LEU A 316 26.80 -4.36 -17.71
N HIS A 317 27.55 -4.29 -16.59
CA HIS A 317 28.25 -3.07 -16.14
C HIS A 317 27.35 -1.81 -16.23
N ALA A 318 26.05 -1.99 -16.10
CA ALA A 318 25.07 -0.92 -16.25
C ALA A 318 25.19 0.09 -15.08
N ASN A 319 25.02 1.35 -15.42
CA ASN A 319 24.91 2.37 -14.38
C ASN A 319 23.76 2.00 -13.41
N LYS A 320 24.04 2.04 -12.09
CA LYS A 320 23.06 1.71 -11.05
C LYS A 320 21.71 2.43 -11.21
N TRP A 321 21.73 3.67 -11.71
CA TRP A 321 20.51 4.45 -11.96
C TRP A 321 19.72 3.95 -13.17
N MET A 322 20.41 3.46 -14.22
CA MET A 322 19.77 2.78 -15.35
C MET A 322 19.09 1.49 -14.88
N LEU A 323 19.76 0.72 -14.04
CA LEU A 323 19.17 -0.48 -13.43
C LEU A 323 17.91 -0.13 -12.63
N MET A 324 17.98 0.88 -11.77
CA MET A 324 16.84 1.35 -10.98
C MET A 324 15.69 1.82 -11.89
N PHE A 325 15.97 2.52 -12.97
CA PHE A 325 14.96 2.94 -13.94
C PHE A 325 14.27 1.74 -14.60
N LEU A 326 15.02 0.73 -15.02
CA LEU A 326 14.46 -0.50 -15.60
C LEU A 326 13.62 -1.29 -14.61
N ILE A 327 14.07 -1.39 -13.35
CA ILE A 327 13.30 -2.03 -12.27
C ILE A 327 11.99 -1.28 -12.05
N ASN A 328 12.00 0.05 -12.00
CA ASN A 328 10.78 0.83 -11.83
C ASN A 328 9.78 0.64 -13.00
N ILE A 329 10.27 0.60 -14.24
CA ILE A 329 9.41 0.29 -15.41
C ILE A 329 8.82 -1.12 -15.30
N PHE A 330 9.64 -2.10 -14.96
CA PHE A 330 9.17 -3.48 -14.78
C PHE A 330 8.09 -3.57 -13.69
N LEU A 331 8.32 -2.96 -12.54
CA LEU A 331 7.35 -2.92 -11.44
C LEU A 331 6.06 -2.18 -11.82
N LEU A 332 6.18 -1.10 -12.58
CA LEU A 332 5.04 -0.33 -13.08
C LEU A 332 4.19 -1.19 -14.01
N VAL A 333 4.80 -1.88 -14.95
CA VAL A 333 4.10 -2.79 -15.89
C VAL A 333 3.42 -3.91 -15.12
N CYS A 334 4.08 -4.54 -14.15
CA CYS A 334 3.46 -5.54 -13.29
C CYS A 334 2.28 -4.96 -12.51
N GLY A 335 2.43 -3.74 -11.97
CA GLY A 335 1.41 -3.04 -11.19
C GLY A 335 0.11 -2.75 -11.94
N PHE A 336 0.15 -2.73 -13.27
CA PHE A 336 -1.05 -2.55 -14.08
C PHE A 336 -2.00 -3.75 -14.05
N PHE A 337 -1.50 -4.94 -13.78
CA PHE A 337 -2.26 -6.20 -13.92
C PHE A 337 -2.37 -6.99 -12.61
N ILE A 338 -1.46 -6.79 -11.68
CA ILE A 338 -1.27 -7.64 -10.51
C ILE A 338 -1.48 -6.85 -9.22
N PRO A 339 -2.16 -7.40 -8.22
CA PRO A 339 -2.29 -6.76 -6.91
C PRO A 339 -0.93 -6.53 -6.22
N PRO A 340 -0.77 -5.44 -5.47
CA PRO A 340 0.49 -5.07 -4.78
C PRO A 340 1.11 -6.20 -3.98
N ALA A 341 0.32 -6.89 -3.15
CA ALA A 341 0.80 -8.00 -2.31
C ALA A 341 1.50 -9.10 -3.12
N ALA A 342 0.91 -9.47 -4.26
CA ALA A 342 1.46 -10.50 -5.12
C ALA A 342 2.77 -10.06 -5.80
N ILE A 343 2.84 -8.81 -6.26
CA ILE A 343 4.07 -8.29 -6.89
C ILE A 343 5.20 -8.29 -5.88
N ILE A 344 4.97 -7.76 -4.69
CA ILE A 344 5.99 -7.67 -3.65
C ILE A 344 6.55 -9.07 -3.34
N LEU A 345 5.67 -10.01 -3.02
CA LEU A 345 6.08 -11.35 -2.63
C LEU A 345 6.77 -12.14 -3.75
N MET A 346 6.37 -11.90 -5.01
CA MET A 346 6.97 -12.55 -6.16
C MET A 346 8.31 -11.92 -6.56
N THR A 347 8.40 -10.59 -6.53
CA THR A 347 9.57 -9.88 -7.08
C THR A 347 10.65 -9.63 -6.04
N SER A 348 10.32 -9.50 -4.76
CA SER A 348 11.29 -9.18 -3.71
C SER A 348 12.44 -10.18 -3.61
N PRO A 349 12.23 -11.50 -3.65
CA PRO A 349 13.34 -12.47 -3.62
C PRO A 349 14.32 -12.35 -4.80
N ILE A 350 13.82 -11.84 -5.93
CA ILE A 350 14.62 -11.61 -7.14
C ILE A 350 15.32 -10.25 -7.07
N LEU A 351 14.58 -9.21 -6.71
CA LEU A 351 15.08 -7.84 -6.77
C LEU A 351 16.00 -7.49 -5.62
N LEU A 352 15.80 -8.07 -4.42
CA LEU A 352 16.62 -7.76 -3.24
C LEU A 352 18.13 -8.01 -3.47
N PRO A 353 18.57 -9.17 -3.95
CA PRO A 353 19.99 -9.40 -4.25
C PRO A 353 20.54 -8.41 -5.29
N ILE A 354 19.73 -8.05 -6.28
CA ILE A 354 20.11 -7.14 -7.36
C ILE A 354 20.33 -5.73 -6.83
N ILE A 355 19.37 -5.20 -6.05
CA ILE A 355 19.43 -3.83 -5.54
C ILE A 355 20.54 -3.67 -4.49
N THR A 356 20.77 -4.70 -3.67
CA THR A 356 21.85 -4.70 -2.68
C THR A 356 23.22 -4.77 -3.33
N ALA A 357 23.40 -5.61 -4.35
CA ALA A 357 24.62 -5.67 -5.14
C ALA A 357 24.93 -4.34 -5.86
N ALA A 358 23.88 -3.60 -6.28
CA ALA A 358 24.00 -2.26 -6.86
C ALA A 358 24.26 -1.15 -5.81
N GLY A 359 24.30 -1.51 -4.52
CA GLY A 359 24.57 -0.58 -3.42
C GLY A 359 23.39 0.29 -3.01
N PHE A 360 22.15 -0.15 -3.25
CA PHE A 360 20.95 0.52 -2.76
C PHE A 360 20.52 -0.02 -1.39
N ASP A 361 19.97 0.86 -0.56
CA ASP A 361 19.41 0.51 0.74
C ASP A 361 18.07 -0.23 0.57
N PRO A 362 17.88 -1.42 1.18
CA PRO A 362 16.64 -2.19 1.09
C PRO A 362 15.42 -1.45 1.64
N VAL A 363 15.58 -0.64 2.70
CA VAL A 363 14.48 0.14 3.29
C VAL A 363 14.02 1.24 2.34
N TRP A 364 14.96 1.96 1.75
CA TRP A 364 14.68 2.97 0.72
C TRP A 364 14.00 2.34 -0.51
N PHE A 365 14.49 1.19 -0.96
CA PHE A 365 13.87 0.49 -2.08
C PHE A 365 12.43 0.02 -1.76
N GLY A 366 12.18 -0.43 -0.54
CA GLY A 366 10.83 -0.79 -0.08
C GLY A 366 9.83 0.37 -0.21
N VAL A 367 10.27 1.60 0.07
CA VAL A 367 9.44 2.81 -0.14
C VAL A 367 9.18 3.05 -1.63
N ILE A 368 10.20 2.97 -2.48
CA ILE A 368 10.06 3.14 -3.94
C ILE A 368 9.13 2.08 -4.52
N LEU A 369 9.33 0.82 -4.15
CA LEU A 369 8.47 -0.29 -4.58
C LEU A 369 7.01 -0.05 -4.18
N THR A 370 6.77 0.43 -2.95
CA THR A 370 5.42 0.75 -2.48
C THR A 370 4.77 1.85 -3.32
N ILE A 371 5.49 2.93 -3.65
CA ILE A 371 4.96 4.00 -4.52
C ILE A 371 4.65 3.47 -5.92
N ASN A 372 5.48 2.57 -6.48
CA ASN A 372 5.16 1.90 -7.74
C ASN A 372 3.86 1.09 -7.68
N MET A 373 3.65 0.38 -6.56
CA MET A 373 2.39 -0.36 -6.35
C MET A 373 1.18 0.57 -6.27
N GLU A 374 1.33 1.74 -5.67
CA GLU A 374 0.28 2.76 -5.63
C GLU A 374 -0.08 3.28 -7.02
N ILE A 375 0.91 3.53 -7.88
CA ILE A 375 0.67 3.92 -9.26
C ILE A 375 -0.20 2.88 -9.96
N GLY A 376 0.09 1.59 -9.79
CA GLY A 376 -0.71 0.49 -10.35
C GLY A 376 -2.18 0.51 -9.92
N LEU A 377 -2.48 0.98 -8.70
CA LEU A 377 -3.84 1.04 -8.18
C LEU A 377 -4.71 2.15 -8.80
N ILE A 378 -4.10 3.17 -9.38
CA ILE A 378 -4.81 4.33 -9.97
C ILE A 378 -4.50 4.55 -11.45
N HIS A 379 -3.73 3.66 -12.07
CA HIS A 379 -3.37 3.74 -13.49
C HIS A 379 -4.16 2.71 -14.32
N PRO A 380 -4.66 3.08 -15.51
CA PRO A 380 -5.20 2.12 -16.47
C PRO A 380 -4.15 1.07 -16.87
N PRO A 381 -4.52 -0.18 -17.22
CA PRO A 381 -5.86 -0.64 -17.58
C PRO A 381 -6.73 -1.15 -16.42
N VAL A 382 -6.13 -1.58 -15.29
CA VAL A 382 -6.92 -2.14 -14.18
C VAL A 382 -7.27 -1.07 -13.17
N GLY A 383 -6.30 -0.49 -12.45
CA GLY A 383 -6.53 0.61 -11.51
C GLY A 383 -7.64 0.36 -10.49
N LEU A 384 -7.46 -0.53 -9.54
CA LEU A 384 -8.51 -0.97 -8.61
C LEU A 384 -9.28 0.19 -7.96
N ASN A 385 -8.58 1.26 -7.56
CA ASN A 385 -9.22 2.44 -6.95
C ASN A 385 -10.14 3.17 -7.94
N ILE A 386 -9.82 3.16 -9.23
CA ILE A 386 -10.64 3.78 -10.28
C ILE A 386 -12.01 3.10 -10.33
N TYR A 387 -12.04 1.76 -10.28
CA TYR A 387 -13.30 1.01 -10.28
C TYR A 387 -14.09 1.21 -8.99
N ILE A 388 -13.42 1.27 -7.83
CA ILE A 388 -14.09 1.56 -6.55
C ILE A 388 -14.74 2.94 -6.60
N VAL A 389 -14.04 3.96 -7.07
CA VAL A 389 -14.55 5.32 -7.19
C VAL A 389 -15.67 5.40 -8.22
N ASN A 390 -15.55 4.70 -9.35
CA ASN A 390 -16.62 4.62 -10.34
C ASN A 390 -17.88 3.92 -9.80
N ALA A 391 -17.72 2.90 -8.95
CA ALA A 391 -18.87 2.26 -8.27
C ALA A 391 -19.57 3.20 -7.27
N ILE A 392 -18.84 4.17 -6.69
CA ILE A 392 -19.42 5.20 -5.81
C ILE A 392 -20.16 6.29 -6.62
N ALA A 393 -19.65 6.64 -7.80
CA ALA A 393 -20.20 7.65 -8.69
C ALA A 393 -20.44 7.05 -10.09
N PRO A 394 -21.43 6.17 -10.24
CA PRO A 394 -21.65 5.40 -11.48
C PRO A 394 -22.13 6.28 -12.66
N ASP A 395 -22.61 7.46 -12.39
CA ASP A 395 -23.00 8.47 -13.37
C ASP A 395 -21.79 9.22 -13.99
N VAL A 396 -20.59 9.10 -13.40
CA VAL A 396 -19.36 9.67 -13.95
C VAL A 396 -18.71 8.64 -14.90
N PRO A 397 -18.52 8.99 -16.18
CA PRO A 397 -17.84 8.09 -17.12
C PRO A 397 -16.48 7.65 -16.61
N LEU A 398 -16.17 6.34 -16.69
CA LEU A 398 -14.90 5.77 -16.23
C LEU A 398 -13.68 6.52 -16.82
N ALA A 399 -13.73 6.87 -18.10
CA ALA A 399 -12.68 7.67 -18.73
C ALA A 399 -12.43 9.00 -18.03
N LYS A 400 -13.46 9.65 -17.49
CA LYS A 400 -13.32 10.92 -16.76
C LYS A 400 -12.63 10.71 -15.42
N VAL A 401 -12.93 9.61 -14.74
CA VAL A 401 -12.24 9.19 -13.50
C VAL A 401 -10.76 8.95 -13.81
N MET A 402 -10.46 8.19 -14.88
CA MET A 402 -9.09 7.89 -15.32
C MET A 402 -8.29 9.16 -15.63
N TRP A 403 -8.84 10.08 -16.41
CA TRP A 403 -8.17 11.36 -16.70
C TRP A 403 -7.97 12.21 -15.45
N GLY A 404 -8.87 12.12 -14.47
CA GLY A 404 -8.74 12.78 -13.17
C GLY A 404 -7.61 12.24 -12.32
N THR A 405 -7.25 10.95 -12.45
CA THR A 405 -6.15 10.32 -11.68
C THR A 405 -4.78 10.55 -12.30
N LEU A 406 -4.69 10.71 -13.62
CA LEU A 406 -3.41 10.77 -14.34
C LEU A 406 -2.41 11.82 -13.79
N PRO A 407 -2.82 13.04 -13.43
CA PRO A 407 -1.91 14.01 -12.84
C PRO A 407 -1.31 13.56 -11.50
N TYR A 408 -2.05 12.80 -10.71
CA TYR A 408 -1.56 12.25 -9.44
C TYR A 408 -0.55 11.13 -9.67
N VAL A 409 -0.71 10.35 -10.75
CA VAL A 409 0.32 9.40 -11.21
C VAL A 409 1.63 10.15 -11.51
N VAL A 410 1.56 11.31 -12.18
CA VAL A 410 2.74 12.15 -12.43
C VAL A 410 3.36 12.63 -11.11
N CYS A 411 2.55 13.01 -10.12
CA CYS A 411 3.05 13.35 -8.78
C CYS A 411 3.79 12.20 -8.11
N MET A 412 3.29 10.96 -8.25
CA MET A 412 3.96 9.77 -7.72
C MET A 412 5.27 9.46 -8.44
N MET A 413 5.29 9.57 -9.77
CA MET A 413 6.53 9.44 -10.54
C MET A 413 7.56 10.51 -10.11
N LEU A 414 7.10 11.74 -9.90
CA LEU A 414 7.95 12.82 -9.37
C LEU A 414 8.46 12.49 -7.97
N ALA A 415 7.62 11.90 -7.10
CA ALA A 415 8.03 11.48 -5.78
C ALA A 415 9.14 10.42 -5.83
N ILE A 416 9.04 9.43 -6.73
CA ILE A 416 10.11 8.43 -6.97
C ILE A 416 11.39 9.13 -7.41
N VAL A 417 11.32 10.08 -8.35
CA VAL A 417 12.48 10.84 -8.82
C VAL A 417 13.11 11.64 -7.66
N ILE A 418 12.30 12.31 -6.85
CA ILE A 418 12.79 13.03 -5.66
C ILE A 418 13.51 12.09 -4.70
N LEU A 419 12.95 10.90 -4.42
CA LEU A 419 13.56 9.89 -3.56
C LEU A 419 14.84 9.30 -4.15
N CYS A 420 15.00 9.25 -5.47
CA CYS A 420 16.24 8.87 -6.12
C CYS A 420 17.35 9.92 -5.93
N PHE A 421 17.02 11.22 -5.96
CA PHE A 421 17.97 12.29 -5.71
C PHE A 421 18.24 12.53 -4.22
N PHE A 422 17.24 12.31 -3.38
CA PHE A 422 17.26 12.56 -1.94
C PHE A 422 16.81 11.30 -1.16
N PRO A 423 17.61 10.22 -1.16
CA PRO A 423 17.24 8.97 -0.49
C PRO A 423 17.08 9.14 1.03
N GLU A 424 17.68 10.18 1.59
CA GLU A 424 17.57 10.52 3.01
C GLU A 424 16.13 10.82 3.45
N ILE A 425 15.25 11.24 2.54
CA ILE A 425 13.82 11.43 2.86
C ILE A 425 13.20 10.14 3.39
N ALA A 426 13.62 8.98 2.88
CA ALA A 426 13.15 7.68 3.37
C ALA A 426 14.02 7.12 4.52
N THR A 427 15.33 7.40 4.52
CA THR A 427 16.27 6.73 5.44
C THR A 427 16.65 7.55 6.66
N TRP A 428 16.51 8.88 6.62
CA TRP A 428 16.91 9.76 7.72
C TRP A 428 16.17 9.46 9.01
N LEU A 429 14.84 9.41 8.97
CA LEU A 429 14.02 9.20 10.17
C LEU A 429 14.27 7.82 10.82
N PRO A 430 14.30 6.70 10.07
CA PRO A 430 14.67 5.40 10.63
C PRO A 430 16.07 5.39 11.24
N ASN A 431 17.05 6.00 10.58
CA ASN A 431 18.42 6.03 11.07
C ASN A 431 18.58 6.90 12.33
N HIS A 432 17.79 7.96 12.45
CA HIS A 432 17.82 8.82 13.64
C HIS A 432 17.14 8.18 14.85
N LEU A 433 16.01 7.48 14.65
CA LEU A 433 15.22 6.91 15.75
C LEU A 433 15.69 5.51 16.17
N MET A 434 16.16 4.68 15.23
CA MET A 434 16.54 3.29 15.48
C MET A 434 18.04 3.01 15.28
N GLY A 435 18.84 4.04 15.06
CA GLY A 435 20.26 3.90 14.71
C GLY A 435 20.48 3.48 13.24
N VAL A 436 21.72 3.64 12.76
CA VAL A 436 22.08 3.24 11.40
C VAL A 436 21.99 1.71 11.30
N ALA A 437 21.35 1.21 10.24
CA ALA A 437 21.35 -0.22 9.97
C ALA A 437 22.80 -0.65 9.72
N ILE A 438 23.33 -1.52 10.59
CA ILE A 438 24.59 -2.20 10.31
C ILE A 438 24.23 -3.21 9.22
N GLY A 439 24.46 -2.84 7.95
CA GLY A 439 24.31 -3.77 6.86
C GLY A 439 25.17 -5.03 7.09
N PRO A 440 24.81 -6.18 6.53
CA PRO A 440 25.69 -7.34 6.55
C PRO A 440 27.04 -6.92 5.97
N LYS A 441 28.12 -7.13 6.77
CA LYS A 441 29.50 -6.88 6.36
C LYS A 441 29.88 -7.82 5.24
#